data_8bdfb72bcc034d77a37a9c02ca5ca546
#
_entry.id   8bdfb72bcc034d77a37a9c02ca5ca546
#
_cell.length_a   1.000
_cell.length_b   1.000
_cell.length_c   1.000
_cell.angle_alpha   90.00
_cell.angle_beta   90.00
_cell.angle_gamma   90.00
#
_symmetry.space_group_name_H-M   'P 1'
#
loop_
_entity.id
_entity.type
_entity.pdbx_description
1 polymer ?
#
loop_
_entity_poly.entity_id
_entity_poly.type
_entity_poly.pdbx_seq_one_letter_code
_entity_poly.pdbx_strand_id
1 'polypeptide(L)'
;MSKHATIIIPDTNISPKEIYDQVDRICQSQELSTKQQLCRLFRYLVKETLNGRGENLKGYTIAVELFKKESTFDTVQDPLVRIHAGRLRRMLKMYYLDTGKKDPIRIEIPKGNYVPVFLPNSIYSEKTDKAPRKKNNLPFEPVIAIQAFKNMTGDPDKDYFALGFSEELSVELTKFEDLIVYNGLESPEKQKSSLEMMESAGKSGIRFIIEGSVNLDSTRVKVLVKLSDVFKRKHIWAERYNRDLSVTNLIDIQENIVNEIASELGSEYGIILQHLSTEAMRKKPEILDTYNAILKFYYYEANHTAETALDASMALEDAISKDPGSGIATAMLASLHATQYNLDMPNAEESYKKMDILAEKALKLDPNSLIVRVIYTYKCFTCNDGERFFTEADKCLSMRTNSPMRMGSVGFHLSLYGDWERGISILDRVLDKRVRYPLFYHSAIMLNYYRKQEYDKALEEANKYDIPSLFWGPMLRAAVSGQLNRINDTKANIDQILHLKPDFEKKAHYLISRFVKEEDLVQLIVDGLRKAGLEIS
;
A
#
# COMPACT_ATOMS: atom_id res chain seq x y z
N MET A 1 17.66 -6.07 -36.90
CA MET A 1 18.89 -5.52 -36.31
C MET A 1 18.72 -5.49 -34.82
N SER A 2 19.32 -6.46 -34.15
CA SER A 2 19.20 -6.69 -32.70
C SER A 2 20.01 -5.65 -31.95
N LYS A 3 19.35 -4.85 -31.08
CA LYS A 3 20.06 -3.98 -30.13
C LYS A 3 20.50 -4.85 -28.94
N HIS A 4 21.78 -5.18 -28.91
CA HIS A 4 22.43 -5.78 -27.76
C HIS A 4 22.33 -4.81 -26.58
N ALA A 5 21.59 -5.18 -25.56
CA ALA A 5 21.64 -4.51 -24.26
C ALA A 5 22.98 -4.91 -23.61
N THR A 6 23.93 -4.00 -23.60
CA THR A 6 25.22 -4.15 -22.94
C THR A 6 24.96 -4.34 -21.45
N ILE A 7 25.32 -5.51 -20.92
CA ILE A 7 25.35 -5.77 -19.47
C ILE A 7 26.39 -4.81 -18.89
N ILE A 8 25.94 -3.79 -18.17
CA ILE A 8 26.82 -2.88 -17.44
C ILE A 8 27.32 -3.67 -16.22
N ILE A 9 28.43 -4.39 -16.38
CA ILE A 9 29.34 -4.62 -15.25
C ILE A 9 30.05 -3.28 -15.11
N PRO A 10 29.83 -2.51 -14.03
CA PRO A 10 30.67 -1.34 -13.81
C PRO A 10 32.12 -1.82 -13.83
N ASP A 11 33.02 -1.06 -14.42
CA ASP A 11 34.50 -1.27 -14.40
C ASP A 11 34.97 -1.27 -12.93
N THR A 12 34.70 -2.33 -12.24
CA THR A 12 35.16 -2.56 -10.88
C THR A 12 36.11 -3.75 -10.92
N ASN A 13 37.36 -3.52 -10.49
CA ASN A 13 38.42 -4.54 -10.33
C ASN A 13 38.07 -5.61 -9.28
N ILE A 14 36.80 -6.08 -9.24
CA ILE A 14 36.34 -7.11 -8.30
C ILE A 14 36.44 -8.47 -9.00
N SER A 15 37.25 -9.35 -8.48
CA SER A 15 37.42 -10.70 -9.03
C SER A 15 36.20 -11.61 -8.72
N PRO A 16 35.89 -12.60 -9.59
CA PRO A 16 34.84 -13.57 -9.31
C PRO A 16 35.03 -14.30 -7.98
N LYS A 17 36.28 -14.56 -7.58
CA LYS A 17 36.61 -15.19 -6.30
C LYS A 17 36.15 -14.35 -5.12
N GLU A 18 36.43 -13.06 -5.13
CA GLU A 18 36.01 -12.13 -4.06
C GLU A 18 34.49 -12.04 -3.97
N ILE A 19 33.78 -12.11 -5.09
CA ILE A 19 32.32 -12.14 -5.10
C ILE A 19 31.80 -13.44 -4.47
N TYR A 20 32.37 -14.61 -4.78
CA TYR A 20 31.97 -15.87 -4.15
C TYR A 20 32.28 -15.89 -2.65
N ASP A 21 33.44 -15.38 -2.24
CA ASP A 21 33.82 -15.27 -0.82
C ASP A 21 32.81 -14.37 -0.07
N GLN A 22 32.33 -13.30 -0.70
CA GLN A 22 31.32 -12.42 -0.15
C GLN A 22 29.93 -13.12 -0.07
N VAL A 23 29.52 -13.89 -1.09
CA VAL A 23 28.28 -14.66 -1.07
C VAL A 23 28.29 -15.68 0.07
N ASP A 24 29.41 -16.36 0.27
CA ASP A 24 29.54 -17.36 1.34
C ASP A 24 29.50 -16.70 2.72
N ARG A 25 30.12 -15.55 2.90
CA ARG A 25 30.06 -14.75 4.13
C ARG A 25 28.61 -14.34 4.45
N ILE A 26 27.87 -13.86 3.45
CA ILE A 26 26.47 -13.49 3.59
C ILE A 26 25.61 -14.72 3.95
N CYS A 27 25.83 -15.85 3.27
CA CYS A 27 25.06 -17.07 3.54
C CYS A 27 25.35 -17.71 4.91
N GLN A 28 26.50 -17.41 5.50
CA GLN A 28 26.89 -17.86 6.85
C GLN A 28 26.46 -16.87 7.95
N SER A 29 25.98 -15.70 7.59
CA SER A 29 25.56 -14.68 8.54
C SER A 29 24.31 -15.10 9.34
N GLN A 30 24.08 -14.43 10.45
CA GLN A 30 22.91 -14.67 11.29
C GLN A 30 21.58 -14.48 10.52
N GLU A 31 21.56 -13.60 9.54
CA GLU A 31 20.36 -13.27 8.74
C GLU A 31 19.98 -14.38 7.76
N LEU A 32 20.97 -15.13 7.23
CA LEU A 32 20.76 -16.10 6.15
C LEU A 32 21.11 -17.55 6.49
N SER A 33 21.89 -17.83 7.54
CA SER A 33 22.42 -19.20 7.83
C SER A 33 21.33 -20.26 7.98
N THR A 34 20.17 -19.91 8.52
CA THR A 34 19.02 -20.82 8.69
C THR A 34 18.11 -20.90 7.44
N LYS A 35 18.33 -20.04 6.43
CA LYS A 35 17.43 -19.89 5.27
C LYS A 35 18.04 -20.54 4.01
N GLN A 36 18.21 -21.84 4.03
CA GLN A 36 18.89 -22.60 2.97
C GLN A 36 18.36 -22.34 1.55
N GLN A 37 17.06 -22.18 1.38
CA GLN A 37 16.46 -21.90 0.05
C GLN A 37 16.84 -20.51 -0.48
N LEU A 38 16.95 -19.50 0.39
CA LEU A 38 17.39 -18.17 -0.02
C LEU A 38 18.88 -18.19 -0.38
N CYS A 39 19.71 -18.91 0.37
CA CYS A 39 21.12 -19.10 0.04
C CYS A 39 21.31 -19.83 -1.29
N ARG A 40 20.47 -20.86 -1.59
CA ARG A 40 20.50 -21.54 -2.88
C ARG A 40 20.12 -20.58 -4.02
N LEU A 41 19.07 -19.81 -3.85
CA LEU A 41 18.66 -18.78 -4.83
C LEU A 41 19.78 -17.76 -5.05
N PHE A 42 20.35 -17.24 -3.99
CA PHE A 42 21.41 -16.24 -4.06
C PHE A 42 22.65 -16.75 -4.79
N ARG A 43 23.16 -17.93 -4.44
CA ARG A 43 24.28 -18.57 -5.12
C ARG A 43 23.98 -18.83 -6.60
N TYR A 44 22.77 -19.27 -6.91
CA TYR A 44 22.34 -19.51 -8.29
C TYR A 44 22.36 -18.20 -9.12
N LEU A 45 21.75 -17.13 -8.61
CA LEU A 45 21.70 -15.85 -9.31
C LEU A 45 23.11 -15.28 -9.56
N VAL A 46 23.99 -15.33 -8.55
CA VAL A 46 25.38 -14.85 -8.68
C VAL A 46 26.15 -15.71 -9.68
N LYS A 47 26.04 -17.03 -9.60
CA LYS A 47 26.72 -17.96 -10.51
C LYS A 47 26.31 -17.72 -11.97
N GLU A 48 25.02 -17.62 -12.26
CA GLU A 48 24.53 -17.41 -13.62
C GLU A 48 24.94 -16.03 -14.16
N THR A 49 24.97 -15.01 -13.32
CA THR A 49 25.44 -13.67 -13.69
C THR A 49 26.93 -13.67 -14.03
N LEU A 50 27.76 -14.26 -13.18
CA LEU A 50 29.21 -14.34 -13.41
C LEU A 50 29.57 -15.22 -14.64
N ASN A 51 28.73 -16.19 -14.98
CA ASN A 51 28.89 -17.01 -16.20
C ASN A 51 28.36 -16.30 -17.46
N GLY A 52 27.97 -15.04 -17.40
CA GLY A 52 27.45 -14.28 -18.55
C GLY A 52 26.02 -14.63 -18.96
N ARG A 53 25.29 -15.41 -18.15
CA ARG A 53 23.92 -15.86 -18.43
C ARG A 53 22.85 -15.04 -17.68
N GLY A 54 23.16 -13.81 -17.29
CA GLY A 54 22.23 -12.92 -16.58
C GLY A 54 20.93 -12.67 -17.33
N GLU A 55 20.95 -12.62 -18.65
CA GLU A 55 19.75 -12.43 -19.48
C GLU A 55 18.72 -13.57 -19.33
N ASN A 56 19.17 -14.77 -18.93
CA ASN A 56 18.32 -15.94 -18.73
C ASN A 56 17.68 -15.95 -17.32
N LEU A 57 18.05 -15.04 -16.43
CA LEU A 57 17.51 -14.95 -15.09
C LEU A 57 16.09 -14.33 -15.10
N LYS A 58 15.14 -15.11 -15.61
CA LYS A 58 13.70 -14.81 -15.61
C LYS A 58 12.97 -15.68 -14.59
N GLY A 59 11.83 -15.22 -14.11
CA GLY A 59 11.04 -15.96 -13.11
C GLY A 59 10.79 -17.42 -13.50
N TYR A 60 10.42 -17.66 -14.75
CA TYR A 60 10.21 -19.02 -15.29
C TYR A 60 11.48 -19.88 -15.22
N THR A 61 12.61 -19.37 -15.74
CA THR A 61 13.88 -20.11 -15.77
C THR A 61 14.33 -20.50 -14.35
N ILE A 62 14.23 -19.55 -13.41
CA ILE A 62 14.58 -19.78 -12.01
C ILE A 62 13.65 -20.82 -11.37
N ALA A 63 12.35 -20.78 -11.67
CA ALA A 63 11.38 -21.76 -11.16
C ALA A 63 11.70 -23.17 -11.62
N VAL A 64 11.99 -23.36 -12.91
CA VAL A 64 12.28 -24.66 -13.49
C VAL A 64 13.66 -25.18 -13.07
N GLU A 65 14.72 -24.37 -13.19
CA GLU A 65 16.08 -24.83 -12.97
C GLU A 65 16.43 -24.98 -11.48
N LEU A 66 16.03 -24.00 -10.68
CA LEU A 66 16.38 -23.99 -9.24
C LEU A 66 15.33 -24.65 -8.36
N PHE A 67 14.04 -24.37 -8.58
CA PHE A 67 12.94 -24.88 -7.74
C PHE A 67 12.32 -26.18 -8.29
N LYS A 68 12.82 -26.69 -9.44
CA LYS A 68 12.39 -27.96 -10.04
C LYS A 68 10.89 -28.02 -10.34
N LYS A 69 10.30 -26.87 -10.70
CA LYS A 69 8.91 -26.81 -11.15
C LYS A 69 8.76 -27.43 -12.55
N GLU A 70 7.60 -27.97 -12.84
CA GLU A 70 7.29 -28.55 -14.14
C GLU A 70 7.33 -27.49 -15.26
N SER A 71 7.50 -27.94 -16.51
CA SER A 71 7.55 -27.05 -17.69
C SER A 71 6.22 -26.30 -17.95
N THR A 72 5.14 -26.73 -17.32
CA THR A 72 3.82 -26.08 -17.30
C THR A 72 3.68 -24.98 -16.29
N PHE A 73 4.75 -24.68 -15.52
CA PHE A 73 4.76 -23.67 -14.49
C PHE A 73 4.41 -22.27 -15.04
N ASP A 74 3.36 -21.69 -14.49
CA ASP A 74 2.93 -20.33 -14.83
C ASP A 74 3.43 -19.33 -13.79
N THR A 75 4.35 -18.46 -14.20
CA THR A 75 4.93 -17.40 -13.34
C THR A 75 3.91 -16.34 -12.94
N VAL A 76 2.77 -16.27 -13.61
CA VAL A 76 1.67 -15.36 -13.28
C VAL A 76 0.83 -15.96 -12.16
N GLN A 77 0.60 -17.27 -12.17
CA GLN A 77 -0.21 -17.94 -11.15
C GLN A 77 0.58 -18.33 -9.89
N ASP A 78 1.88 -18.66 -10.01
CA ASP A 78 2.72 -19.00 -8.85
C ASP A 78 3.83 -17.95 -8.62
N PRO A 79 3.71 -17.09 -7.60
CA PRO A 79 4.67 -16.02 -7.33
C PRO A 79 5.96 -16.50 -6.63
N LEU A 80 6.22 -17.80 -6.55
CA LEU A 80 7.31 -18.44 -5.79
C LEU A 80 8.65 -17.70 -5.93
N VAL A 81 9.13 -17.53 -7.16
CA VAL A 81 10.43 -16.92 -7.44
C VAL A 81 10.45 -15.45 -6.99
N ARG A 82 9.36 -14.73 -7.25
CA ARG A 82 9.25 -13.31 -6.89
C ARG A 82 9.25 -13.11 -5.38
N ILE A 83 8.56 -13.97 -4.63
CA ILE A 83 8.54 -13.96 -3.16
C ILE A 83 9.94 -14.23 -2.61
N HIS A 84 10.62 -15.28 -3.11
CA HIS A 84 11.97 -15.62 -2.66
C HIS A 84 13.00 -14.54 -3.02
N ALA A 85 12.91 -13.94 -4.19
CA ALA A 85 13.77 -12.83 -4.58
C ALA A 85 13.49 -11.56 -3.75
N GLY A 86 12.25 -11.27 -3.43
CA GLY A 86 11.87 -10.20 -2.51
C GLY A 86 12.45 -10.41 -1.11
N ARG A 87 12.33 -11.62 -0.59
CA ARG A 87 12.94 -12.02 0.71
C ARG A 87 14.46 -11.89 0.67
N LEU A 88 15.11 -12.36 -0.40
CA LEU A 88 16.56 -12.29 -0.56
C LEU A 88 17.05 -10.83 -0.60
N ARG A 89 16.42 -9.96 -1.39
CA ARG A 89 16.76 -8.52 -1.42
C ARG A 89 16.71 -7.90 -0.04
N ARG A 90 15.69 -8.26 0.72
CA ARG A 90 15.49 -7.78 2.10
C ARG A 90 16.61 -8.27 3.02
N MET A 91 16.96 -9.56 2.95
CA MET A 91 18.04 -10.10 3.77
C MET A 91 19.39 -9.47 3.42
N LEU A 92 19.68 -9.25 2.14
CA LEU A 92 20.88 -8.54 1.71
C LEU A 92 20.92 -7.10 2.25
N LYS A 93 19.79 -6.39 2.20
CA LYS A 93 19.69 -5.04 2.77
C LYS A 93 19.96 -5.04 4.28
N MET A 94 19.38 -5.98 5.01
CA MET A 94 19.60 -6.14 6.46
C MET A 94 21.05 -6.48 6.78
N TYR A 95 21.63 -7.44 6.07
CA TYR A 95 23.04 -7.82 6.24
C TYR A 95 24.00 -6.64 6.12
N TYR A 96 23.85 -5.81 5.07
CA TYR A 96 24.72 -4.63 4.88
C TYR A 96 24.41 -3.45 5.80
N LEU A 97 23.28 -3.46 6.49
CA LEU A 97 22.99 -2.47 7.55
C LEU A 97 23.69 -2.79 8.87
N ASP A 98 23.99 -4.06 9.13
CA ASP A 98 24.58 -4.53 10.38
C ASP A 98 25.87 -5.33 10.16
N THR A 99 25.78 -6.63 9.96
CA THR A 99 26.89 -7.58 9.92
C THR A 99 27.88 -7.28 8.79
N GLY A 100 27.40 -6.98 7.61
CA GLY A 100 28.19 -6.70 6.39
C GLY A 100 28.53 -5.22 6.16
N LYS A 101 28.31 -4.36 7.14
CA LYS A 101 28.55 -2.91 7.00
C LYS A 101 29.98 -2.54 6.59
N LYS A 102 30.95 -3.35 7.00
CA LYS A 102 32.38 -3.14 6.71
C LYS A 102 32.93 -4.09 5.65
N ASP A 103 32.09 -4.86 4.99
CA ASP A 103 32.52 -5.78 3.96
C ASP A 103 33.04 -5.01 2.73
N PRO A 104 34.03 -5.55 2.02
CA PRO A 104 34.64 -4.85 0.88
C PRO A 104 33.71 -4.75 -0.33
N ILE A 105 32.78 -5.69 -0.47
CA ILE A 105 31.89 -5.82 -1.64
C ILE A 105 30.45 -5.79 -1.17
N ARG A 106 29.63 -5.01 -1.87
CA ARG A 106 28.19 -4.98 -1.73
C ARG A 106 27.54 -5.65 -2.93
N ILE A 107 26.65 -6.60 -2.66
CA ILE A 107 25.88 -7.34 -3.66
C ILE A 107 24.40 -6.93 -3.52
N GLU A 108 23.84 -6.40 -4.59
CA GLU A 108 22.43 -5.99 -4.63
C GLU A 108 21.67 -6.73 -5.75
N ILE A 109 20.40 -6.97 -5.57
CA ILE A 109 19.49 -7.49 -6.60
C ILE A 109 18.44 -6.43 -6.85
N PRO A 110 18.48 -5.68 -7.97
CA PRO A 110 17.54 -4.59 -8.26
C PRO A 110 16.08 -5.07 -8.30
N LYS A 111 15.14 -4.20 -7.88
CA LYS A 111 13.70 -4.47 -8.04
C LYS A 111 13.38 -4.65 -9.55
N GLY A 112 12.51 -5.61 -9.86
CA GLY A 112 12.12 -5.90 -11.25
C GLY A 112 13.12 -6.74 -12.05
N ASN A 113 14.31 -7.04 -11.50
CA ASN A 113 15.34 -7.84 -12.15
C ASN A 113 15.89 -8.89 -11.18
N TYR A 114 16.41 -10.00 -11.70
CA TYR A 114 17.03 -11.06 -10.91
C TYR A 114 18.56 -11.09 -11.04
N VAL A 115 19.13 -10.20 -11.84
CA VAL A 115 20.57 -10.10 -12.07
C VAL A 115 21.21 -9.32 -10.91
N PRO A 116 22.14 -9.93 -10.12
CA PRO A 116 22.88 -9.23 -9.09
C PRO A 116 23.83 -8.17 -9.66
N VAL A 117 23.99 -7.09 -8.92
CA VAL A 117 24.97 -6.02 -9.16
C VAL A 117 26.03 -6.08 -8.08
N PHE A 118 27.30 -5.95 -8.46
CA PHE A 118 28.45 -6.01 -7.57
C PHE A 118 29.10 -4.64 -7.49
N LEU A 119 29.26 -4.09 -6.29
CA LEU A 119 29.79 -2.75 -6.06
C LEU A 119 30.85 -2.76 -4.97
N PRO A 120 31.93 -1.97 -5.06
CA PRO A 120 32.81 -1.73 -3.92
C PRO A 120 32.01 -1.05 -2.81
N ASN A 121 32.06 -1.59 -1.59
CA ASN A 121 31.29 -1.02 -0.48
C ASN A 121 31.81 0.36 -0.03
N SER A 122 33.09 0.69 -0.33
CA SER A 122 33.70 2.01 -0.10
C SER A 122 33.02 3.15 -0.90
N ILE A 123 32.48 2.87 -2.09
CA ILE A 123 31.76 3.87 -2.89
C ILE A 123 30.42 4.25 -2.21
N TYR A 124 29.87 3.34 -1.43
CA TYR A 124 28.63 3.60 -0.69
C TYR A 124 28.90 4.39 0.60
N SER A 125 30.05 4.17 1.28
CA SER A 125 30.44 4.96 2.44
C SER A 125 30.83 6.40 2.09
N GLU A 126 31.46 6.65 0.93
CA GLU A 126 31.81 8.00 0.49
C GLU A 126 30.61 8.83 -0.01
N LYS A 127 29.56 8.18 -0.53
CA LYS A 127 28.32 8.88 -0.89
C LYS A 127 27.47 9.25 0.32
N THR A 128 27.65 8.54 1.45
CA THR A 128 26.95 8.83 2.71
C THR A 128 27.70 9.81 3.60
N ASP A 129 29.03 10.01 3.41
CA ASP A 129 29.84 10.87 4.30
C ASP A 129 29.91 12.36 3.90
N LYS A 130 29.27 12.78 2.78
CA LYS A 130 29.22 14.19 2.35
C LYS A 130 27.93 14.94 2.70
N ALA A 131 27.18 14.47 3.68
CA ALA A 131 26.09 15.22 4.28
C ALA A 131 26.31 15.39 5.79
N PRO A 132 26.02 16.56 6.38
CA PRO A 132 26.45 16.89 7.74
C PRO A 132 25.70 16.09 8.80
N ARG A 133 26.49 15.47 9.67
CA ARG A 133 26.21 15.03 11.06
C ARG A 133 24.90 14.35 11.38
N LYS A 134 25.02 13.06 11.77
CA LYS A 134 24.20 12.31 12.74
C LYS A 134 22.67 12.53 12.65
N LYS A 135 22.03 11.76 11.83
CA LYS A 135 20.69 11.25 12.10
C LYS A 135 20.73 9.73 11.94
N ASN A 136 20.17 9.01 12.89
CA ASN A 136 19.86 7.60 12.77
C ASN A 136 19.11 7.40 11.45
N ASN A 137 19.81 6.91 10.42
CA ASN A 137 19.17 6.51 9.16
C ASN A 137 18.43 5.20 9.41
N LEU A 138 17.31 5.30 10.10
CA LEU A 138 16.29 4.25 10.09
C LEU A 138 15.80 4.09 8.65
N PRO A 139 15.49 2.86 8.19
CA PRO A 139 14.88 2.67 6.88
C PRO A 139 13.65 3.58 6.74
N PHE A 140 13.42 4.09 5.52
CA PHE A 140 12.29 5.00 5.25
C PHE A 140 10.96 4.35 5.61
N GLU A 141 10.81 3.06 5.36
CA GLU A 141 9.63 2.26 5.68
C GLU A 141 9.71 1.73 7.12
N PRO A 142 8.59 1.65 7.86
CA PRO A 142 8.60 1.15 9.22
C PRO A 142 8.99 -0.33 9.27
N VAL A 143 9.97 -0.64 10.10
CA VAL A 143 10.37 -2.02 10.38
C VAL A 143 9.50 -2.59 11.49
N ILE A 144 8.86 -3.72 11.21
CA ILE A 144 7.96 -4.42 12.13
C ILE A 144 8.59 -5.76 12.50
N ALA A 145 8.67 -6.06 13.77
CA ALA A 145 9.01 -7.41 14.25
C ALA A 145 7.74 -8.11 14.72
N ILE A 146 7.62 -9.39 14.39
CA ILE A 146 6.56 -10.26 14.89
C ILE A 146 7.17 -11.25 15.85
N GLN A 147 6.63 -11.31 17.07
CA GLN A 147 6.98 -12.31 18.08
C GLN A 147 6.19 -13.59 17.85
N ALA A 148 6.77 -14.71 18.27
CA ALA A 148 6.02 -15.95 18.40
C ALA A 148 4.84 -15.76 19.35
N PHE A 149 3.62 -16.07 18.88
CA PHE A 149 2.43 -15.97 19.71
C PHE A 149 2.47 -17.01 20.83
N LYS A 150 1.96 -16.63 22.00
CA LYS A 150 1.93 -17.51 23.17
C LYS A 150 0.77 -18.48 23.08
N ASN A 151 1.05 -19.74 23.27
CA ASN A 151 -0.01 -20.74 23.49
C ASN A 151 -0.55 -20.60 24.92
N MET A 152 -1.84 -20.28 25.04
CA MET A 152 -2.56 -20.11 26.32
C MET A 152 -3.49 -21.28 26.61
N THR A 153 -3.41 -22.39 25.87
CA THR A 153 -4.27 -23.57 26.08
C THR A 153 -3.85 -24.43 27.27
N GLY A 154 -2.60 -24.30 27.71
CA GLY A 154 -1.98 -25.20 28.68
C GLY A 154 -1.56 -26.56 28.12
N ASP A 155 -1.76 -26.81 26.84
CA ASP A 155 -1.46 -28.04 26.12
C ASP A 155 -0.29 -27.79 25.16
N PRO A 156 0.93 -28.32 25.43
CA PRO A 156 2.10 -28.15 24.58
C PRO A 156 1.90 -28.68 23.16
N ASP A 157 1.04 -29.69 22.97
CA ASP A 157 0.77 -30.26 21.65
C ASP A 157 0.09 -29.25 20.70
N LYS A 158 -0.38 -28.10 21.22
CA LYS A 158 -0.98 -27.01 20.45
C LYS A 158 -0.03 -25.84 20.16
N ASP A 159 1.25 -25.93 20.52
CA ASP A 159 2.25 -24.88 20.26
C ASP A 159 2.40 -24.61 18.76
N TYR A 160 2.27 -25.66 17.93
CA TYR A 160 2.33 -25.51 16.46
C TYR A 160 1.31 -24.51 15.91
N PHE A 161 0.12 -24.42 16.53
CA PHE A 161 -0.94 -23.52 16.08
C PHE A 161 -0.60 -22.05 16.37
N ALA A 162 -0.07 -21.76 17.57
CA ALA A 162 0.37 -20.42 17.93
C ALA A 162 1.58 -19.97 17.09
N LEU A 163 2.53 -20.87 16.83
CA LEU A 163 3.68 -20.62 15.96
C LEU A 163 3.22 -20.40 14.51
N GLY A 164 2.37 -21.27 13.98
CA GLY A 164 1.80 -21.16 12.64
C GLY A 164 1.09 -19.84 12.41
N PHE A 165 0.36 -19.37 13.43
CA PHE A 165 -0.32 -18.08 13.40
C PHE A 165 0.65 -16.89 13.20
N SER A 166 1.78 -16.91 13.93
CA SER A 166 2.80 -15.86 13.82
C SER A 166 3.52 -15.88 12.47
N GLU A 167 3.82 -17.08 11.98
CA GLU A 167 4.46 -17.27 10.66
C GLU A 167 3.56 -16.77 9.53
N GLU A 168 2.28 -17.15 9.55
CA GLU A 168 1.32 -16.77 8.53
C GLU A 168 1.07 -15.25 8.54
N LEU A 169 0.93 -14.65 9.73
CA LEU A 169 0.82 -13.20 9.87
C LEU A 169 2.06 -12.48 9.32
N SER A 170 3.25 -13.05 9.54
CA SER A 170 4.47 -12.51 8.94
C SER A 170 4.43 -12.56 7.41
N VAL A 171 3.95 -13.66 6.84
CA VAL A 171 3.79 -13.80 5.38
C VAL A 171 2.80 -12.78 4.85
N GLU A 172 1.64 -12.64 5.48
CA GLU A 172 0.59 -11.71 5.02
C GLU A 172 1.07 -10.25 5.09
N LEU A 173 1.71 -9.84 6.19
CA LEU A 173 2.23 -8.47 6.31
C LEU A 173 3.36 -8.16 5.31
N THR A 174 4.10 -9.16 4.81
CA THR A 174 5.11 -8.91 3.76
C THR A 174 4.51 -8.54 2.40
N LYS A 175 3.21 -8.71 2.23
CA LYS A 175 2.51 -8.36 0.98
C LYS A 175 2.25 -6.85 0.85
N PHE A 176 2.37 -6.09 1.95
CA PHE A 176 2.26 -4.63 1.94
C PHE A 176 3.61 -4.00 1.59
N GLU A 177 3.65 -3.21 0.51
CA GLU A 177 4.89 -2.63 -0.01
C GLU A 177 5.50 -1.57 0.92
N ASP A 178 4.67 -0.91 1.72
CA ASP A 178 5.05 0.18 2.62
C ASP A 178 5.60 -0.31 3.98
N LEU A 179 5.75 -1.62 4.18
CA LEU A 179 6.20 -2.22 5.43
C LEU A 179 7.43 -3.13 5.23
N ILE A 180 8.35 -3.05 6.17
CA ILE A 180 9.47 -4.00 6.30
C ILE A 180 9.15 -4.95 7.46
N VAL A 181 8.88 -6.21 7.17
CA VAL A 181 8.61 -7.22 8.20
C VAL A 181 9.90 -7.96 8.55
N TYR A 182 10.30 -7.86 9.80
CA TYR A 182 11.42 -8.59 10.38
C TYR A 182 10.88 -9.84 11.08
N ASN A 183 11.34 -11.00 10.65
CA ASN A 183 10.96 -12.27 11.25
C ASN A 183 11.95 -12.60 12.39
N GLY A 184 11.68 -12.08 13.56
CA GLY A 184 12.48 -12.25 14.78
C GLY A 184 11.89 -13.31 15.71
N LEU A 185 11.37 -14.43 15.15
CA LEU A 185 10.82 -15.53 15.94
C LEU A 185 11.94 -16.18 16.78
N GLU A 186 12.16 -15.64 17.96
CA GLU A 186 12.87 -16.39 19.00
C GLU A 186 11.91 -17.43 19.60
N SER A 187 12.42 -18.65 19.87
CA SER A 187 11.65 -19.70 20.54
C SER A 187 11.03 -19.17 21.84
N PRO A 188 9.81 -19.61 22.21
CA PRO A 188 9.11 -19.16 23.42
C PRO A 188 9.95 -19.24 24.70
N GLU A 189 10.89 -20.18 24.77
CA GLU A 189 11.80 -20.38 25.89
C GLU A 189 12.86 -19.28 26.11
N LYS A 190 13.14 -18.46 25.09
CA LYS A 190 14.11 -17.36 25.13
C LYS A 190 13.46 -15.97 25.10
N GLN A 191 12.17 -15.86 25.30
CA GLN A 191 11.49 -14.56 25.28
C GLN A 191 12.00 -13.66 26.41
N LYS A 192 12.74 -12.63 26.03
CA LYS A 192 13.10 -11.51 26.90
C LYS A 192 11.85 -10.79 27.38
N SER A 193 11.94 -10.09 28.50
CA SER A 193 10.84 -9.23 28.93
C SER A 193 10.49 -8.20 27.83
N SER A 194 9.24 -7.78 27.76
CA SER A 194 8.79 -6.78 26.73
C SER A 194 9.65 -5.50 26.76
N LEU A 195 10.19 -5.11 27.91
CA LEU A 195 11.08 -3.95 28.06
C LEU A 195 12.47 -4.18 27.44
N GLU A 196 13.12 -5.32 27.75
CA GLU A 196 14.42 -5.68 27.19
C GLU A 196 14.35 -5.85 25.68
N MET A 197 13.23 -6.34 25.21
CA MET A 197 12.97 -6.52 23.80
C MET A 197 12.78 -5.19 23.07
N MET A 198 12.03 -4.25 23.66
CA MET A 198 11.90 -2.88 23.12
C MET A 198 13.25 -2.16 23.06
N GLU A 199 14.12 -2.35 24.04
CA GLU A 199 15.46 -1.76 24.04
C GLU A 199 16.37 -2.35 22.96
N SER A 200 16.35 -3.67 22.81
CA SER A 200 17.10 -4.37 21.76
C SER A 200 16.57 -4.03 20.37
N ALA A 201 15.26 -4.05 20.19
CA ALA A 201 14.58 -3.72 18.94
C ALA A 201 14.85 -2.28 18.49
N GLY A 202 14.82 -1.31 19.41
CA GLY A 202 15.14 0.08 19.09
C GLY A 202 16.57 0.27 18.59
N LYS A 203 17.54 -0.50 19.09
CA LYS A 203 18.93 -0.51 18.60
C LYS A 203 19.05 -1.13 17.21
N SER A 204 18.17 -2.07 16.86
CA SER A 204 18.13 -2.76 15.56
C SER A 204 17.27 -2.04 14.51
N GLY A 205 16.76 -0.84 14.80
CA GLY A 205 15.94 -0.07 13.87
C GLY A 205 14.49 -0.56 13.73
N ILE A 206 14.05 -1.49 14.59
CA ILE A 206 12.67 -1.96 14.61
C ILE A 206 11.80 -0.85 15.20
N ARG A 207 10.76 -0.46 14.46
CA ARG A 207 9.82 0.59 14.88
C ARG A 207 8.64 0.02 15.64
N PHE A 208 8.11 -1.11 15.18
CA PHE A 208 6.93 -1.73 15.76
C PHE A 208 7.16 -3.19 16.11
N ILE A 209 6.49 -3.64 17.17
CA ILE A 209 6.46 -5.04 17.57
C ILE A 209 5.01 -5.49 17.61
N ILE A 210 4.72 -6.62 16.95
CA ILE A 210 3.46 -7.34 17.06
C ILE A 210 3.69 -8.51 18.00
N GLU A 211 2.89 -8.62 19.03
CA GLU A 211 2.84 -9.72 19.99
C GLU A 211 1.42 -10.23 20.16
N GLY A 212 1.25 -11.49 20.48
CA GLY A 212 -0.07 -12.03 20.67
C GLY A 212 -0.09 -13.33 21.48
N SER A 213 -1.32 -13.81 21.70
CA SER A 213 -1.55 -15.10 22.32
C SER A 213 -2.78 -15.77 21.69
N VAL A 214 -2.73 -17.08 21.65
CA VAL A 214 -3.80 -17.93 21.13
C VAL A 214 -4.29 -18.84 22.23
N ASN A 215 -5.60 -18.90 22.41
CA ASN A 215 -6.28 -19.87 23.26
C ASN A 215 -7.28 -20.65 22.40
N LEU A 216 -7.17 -21.95 22.42
CA LEU A 216 -7.98 -22.88 21.65
C LEU A 216 -8.63 -23.87 22.62
N ASP A 217 -9.94 -23.83 22.74
CA ASP A 217 -10.72 -24.87 23.42
C ASP A 217 -11.51 -25.72 22.39
N SER A 218 -12.32 -26.65 22.85
CA SER A 218 -13.06 -27.56 21.96
C SER A 218 -14.12 -26.86 21.08
N THR A 219 -14.48 -25.64 21.40
CA THR A 219 -15.59 -24.91 20.75
C THR A 219 -15.18 -23.57 20.16
N ARG A 220 -14.05 -22.98 20.60
CA ARG A 220 -13.69 -21.60 20.26
C ARG A 220 -12.18 -21.40 20.10
N VAL A 221 -11.86 -20.51 19.20
CA VAL A 221 -10.53 -19.90 19.06
C VAL A 221 -10.59 -18.47 19.55
N LYS A 222 -9.70 -18.11 20.48
CA LYS A 222 -9.50 -16.73 20.96
C LYS A 222 -8.08 -16.30 20.65
N VAL A 223 -7.94 -15.21 19.87
CA VAL A 223 -6.63 -14.62 19.55
C VAL A 223 -6.61 -13.20 20.11
N LEU A 224 -5.60 -12.89 20.88
CA LEU A 224 -5.30 -11.53 21.33
C LEU A 224 -4.04 -11.06 20.60
N VAL A 225 -4.12 -9.89 19.98
CA VAL A 225 -2.99 -9.28 19.27
C VAL A 225 -2.78 -7.86 19.78
N LYS A 226 -1.52 -7.46 19.89
CA LYS A 226 -1.13 -6.11 20.31
C LYS A 226 -0.05 -5.59 19.39
N LEU A 227 -0.11 -4.31 19.07
CA LEU A 227 0.93 -3.56 18.35
C LEU A 227 1.54 -2.53 19.28
N SER A 228 2.85 -2.57 19.42
CA SER A 228 3.64 -1.68 20.27
C SER A 228 4.53 -0.75 19.42
N ASP A 229 4.54 0.53 19.72
CA ASP A 229 5.55 1.48 19.24
C ASP A 229 6.78 1.41 20.15
N VAL A 230 7.88 0.90 19.61
CA VAL A 230 9.16 0.70 20.34
C VAL A 230 9.71 2.03 20.85
N PHE A 231 9.67 3.08 20.04
CA PHE A 231 10.24 4.38 20.40
C PHE A 231 9.41 5.11 21.46
N LYS A 232 8.10 4.93 21.44
CA LYS A 232 7.19 5.50 22.45
C LYS A 232 6.99 4.60 23.67
N ARG A 233 7.49 3.37 23.61
CA ARG A 233 7.37 2.35 24.66
C ARG A 233 5.92 2.13 25.11
N LYS A 234 4.98 2.08 24.14
CA LYS A 234 3.55 1.90 24.44
C LYS A 234 2.86 1.03 23.39
N HIS A 235 1.82 0.34 23.84
CA HIS A 235 0.87 -0.27 22.92
C HIS A 235 0.07 0.83 22.22
N ILE A 236 -0.05 0.77 20.90
CA ILE A 236 -0.81 1.71 20.10
C ILE A 236 -2.10 1.11 19.58
N TRP A 237 -2.20 -0.22 19.63
CA TRP A 237 -3.39 -0.95 19.26
C TRP A 237 -3.40 -2.32 19.94
N ALA A 238 -4.60 -2.83 20.25
CA ALA A 238 -4.82 -4.19 20.72
C ALA A 238 -6.24 -4.63 20.35
N GLU A 239 -6.39 -5.86 19.85
CA GLU A 239 -7.68 -6.41 19.43
C GLU A 239 -7.80 -7.87 19.85
N ARG A 240 -9.05 -8.31 20.03
CA ARG A 240 -9.39 -9.68 20.41
C ARG A 240 -10.34 -10.28 19.39
N TYR A 241 -9.93 -11.39 18.79
CA TYR A 241 -10.70 -12.16 17.83
C TYR A 241 -11.26 -13.41 18.52
N ASN A 242 -12.56 -13.62 18.41
CA ASN A 242 -13.24 -14.82 18.89
C ASN A 242 -13.97 -15.48 17.70
N ARG A 243 -13.77 -16.78 17.51
CA ARG A 243 -14.44 -17.56 16.47
C ARG A 243 -14.91 -18.90 17.02
N ASP A 244 -16.08 -19.35 16.58
CA ASP A 244 -16.63 -20.65 16.94
C ASP A 244 -16.14 -21.73 15.98
N LEU A 245 -15.64 -22.85 16.50
CA LEU A 245 -15.14 -23.99 15.73
C LEU A 245 -16.25 -24.85 15.12
N SER A 246 -17.49 -24.69 15.56
CA SER A 246 -18.62 -25.49 15.10
C SER A 246 -19.07 -25.19 13.67
N VAL A 247 -18.64 -24.06 13.10
CA VAL A 247 -19.12 -23.52 11.82
C VAL A 247 -18.06 -23.63 10.71
N THR A 248 -16.77 -23.65 11.07
CA THR A 248 -15.67 -23.58 10.11
C THR A 248 -14.47 -24.39 10.62
N ASN A 249 -13.64 -24.91 9.73
CA ASN A 249 -12.43 -25.61 10.15
C ASN A 249 -11.39 -24.65 10.73
N LEU A 250 -10.45 -25.18 11.50
CA LEU A 250 -9.45 -24.41 12.24
C LEU A 250 -8.49 -23.62 11.31
N ILE A 251 -8.19 -24.15 10.14
CA ILE A 251 -7.28 -23.53 9.16
C ILE A 251 -7.94 -22.29 8.56
N ASP A 252 -9.20 -22.39 8.13
CA ASP A 252 -9.94 -21.26 7.58
C ASP A 252 -10.11 -20.13 8.62
N ILE A 253 -10.31 -20.50 9.88
CA ILE A 253 -10.38 -19.53 10.99
C ILE A 253 -9.04 -18.80 11.14
N GLN A 254 -7.93 -19.54 11.09
CA GLN A 254 -6.58 -18.97 11.17
C GLN A 254 -6.33 -18.00 10.02
N GLU A 255 -6.54 -18.43 8.78
CA GLU A 255 -6.38 -17.60 7.58
C GLU A 255 -7.25 -16.33 7.64
N ASN A 256 -8.50 -16.45 8.04
CA ASN A 256 -9.41 -15.31 8.15
C ASN A 256 -8.94 -14.28 9.19
N ILE A 257 -8.55 -14.73 10.40
CA ILE A 257 -8.06 -13.81 11.43
C ILE A 257 -6.74 -13.18 11.03
N VAL A 258 -5.81 -13.95 10.45
CA VAL A 258 -4.52 -13.43 9.96
C VAL A 258 -4.73 -12.37 8.90
N ASN A 259 -5.62 -12.59 7.94
CA ASN A 259 -5.94 -11.63 6.90
C ASN A 259 -6.60 -10.35 7.46
N GLU A 260 -7.50 -10.48 8.45
CA GLU A 260 -8.09 -9.33 9.14
C GLU A 260 -6.99 -8.49 9.82
N ILE A 261 -6.12 -9.11 10.62
CA ILE A 261 -5.03 -8.43 11.32
C ILE A 261 -4.07 -7.76 10.34
N ALA A 262 -3.62 -8.50 9.32
CA ALA A 262 -2.66 -7.99 8.34
C ALA A 262 -3.23 -6.77 7.60
N SER A 263 -4.50 -6.81 7.23
CA SER A 263 -5.18 -5.71 6.55
C SER A 263 -5.40 -4.52 7.48
N GLU A 264 -5.80 -4.73 8.73
CA GLU A 264 -6.02 -3.66 9.70
C GLU A 264 -4.72 -2.95 10.09
N LEU A 265 -3.60 -3.67 10.16
CA LEU A 265 -2.31 -3.09 10.52
C LEU A 265 -1.57 -2.50 9.31
N GLY A 266 -1.58 -3.20 8.17
CA GLY A 266 -0.67 -2.97 7.06
C GLY A 266 -1.22 -2.14 5.91
N SER A 267 -2.53 -1.93 5.82
CA SER A 267 -3.11 -1.14 4.72
C SER A 267 -2.75 0.34 4.83
N GLU A 268 -2.97 1.10 3.74
CA GLU A 268 -2.71 2.54 3.67
C GLU A 268 -3.55 3.34 4.68
N TYR A 269 -4.71 2.84 5.04
CA TYR A 269 -5.58 3.38 6.10
C TYR A 269 -5.44 2.60 7.42
N GLY A 270 -4.47 1.67 7.48
CA GLY A 270 -4.21 0.83 8.63
C GLY A 270 -3.58 1.59 9.79
N ILE A 271 -3.57 0.94 10.93
CA ILE A 271 -3.13 1.52 12.21
C ILE A 271 -1.69 2.04 12.13
N ILE A 272 -0.78 1.33 11.45
CA ILE A 272 0.63 1.69 11.38
C ILE A 272 0.82 2.98 10.59
N LEU A 273 0.28 3.06 9.38
CA LEU A 273 0.45 4.25 8.54
C LEU A 273 -0.32 5.44 9.08
N GLN A 274 -1.50 5.26 9.67
CA GLN A 274 -2.22 6.35 10.35
C GLN A 274 -1.47 6.91 11.55
N HIS A 275 -0.87 6.03 12.36
CA HIS A 275 -0.05 6.45 13.49
C HIS A 275 1.16 7.27 13.03
N LEU A 276 1.88 6.80 12.00
CA LEU A 276 3.04 7.51 11.43
C LEU A 276 2.65 8.80 10.72
N SER A 277 1.52 8.82 10.01
CA SER A 277 0.99 10.02 9.34
C SER A 277 0.67 11.12 10.35
N THR A 278 0.03 10.77 11.46
CA THR A 278 -0.24 11.71 12.57
C THR A 278 1.06 12.27 13.16
N GLU A 279 2.13 11.47 13.22
CA GLU A 279 3.44 11.96 13.65
C GLU A 279 4.09 12.91 12.64
N ALA A 280 3.97 12.59 11.34
CA ALA A 280 4.54 13.40 10.27
C ALA A 280 3.95 14.82 10.24
N MET A 281 2.66 14.96 10.56
CA MET A 281 2.01 16.28 10.68
C MET A 281 2.60 17.19 11.76
N ARG A 282 3.22 16.60 12.79
CA ARG A 282 3.85 17.34 13.90
C ARG A 282 5.31 17.72 13.65
N LYS A 283 5.92 17.20 12.58
CA LYS A 283 7.32 17.48 12.24
C LYS A 283 7.44 18.81 11.50
N LYS A 284 8.50 19.55 11.83
CA LYS A 284 8.83 20.81 11.14
C LYS A 284 9.23 20.54 9.68
N PRO A 285 8.92 21.46 8.75
CA PRO A 285 9.24 21.30 7.31
C PRO A 285 10.72 21.01 7.03
N GLU A 286 11.64 21.60 7.80
CA GLU A 286 13.09 21.46 7.59
C GLU A 286 13.62 20.03 7.86
N ILE A 287 12.79 19.17 8.49
CA ILE A 287 13.17 17.80 8.91
C ILE A 287 12.48 16.75 8.02
N LEU A 288 11.66 17.19 7.07
CA LEU A 288 10.90 16.27 6.22
C LEU A 288 11.81 15.63 5.16
N ASP A 289 11.76 14.32 5.10
CA ASP A 289 12.26 13.49 4.00
C ASP A 289 11.11 13.06 3.09
N THR A 290 11.43 12.41 1.98
CA THR A 290 10.42 11.92 1.02
C THR A 290 9.36 11.04 1.67
N TYR A 291 9.73 10.19 2.64
CA TYR A 291 8.78 9.32 3.33
C TYR A 291 7.79 10.12 4.20
N ASN A 292 8.25 11.16 4.89
CA ASN A 292 7.33 12.03 5.66
C ASN A 292 6.37 12.80 4.74
N ALA A 293 6.79 13.18 3.53
CA ALA A 293 5.89 13.79 2.55
C ALA A 293 4.79 12.80 2.11
N ILE A 294 5.15 11.55 1.85
CA ILE A 294 4.20 10.46 1.57
C ILE A 294 3.22 10.26 2.73
N LEU A 295 3.71 10.26 3.97
CA LEU A 295 2.85 10.15 5.15
C LEU A 295 1.87 11.32 5.30
N LYS A 296 2.29 12.55 4.95
CA LYS A 296 1.38 13.70 4.92
C LYS A 296 0.30 13.57 3.87
N PHE A 297 0.63 12.99 2.72
CA PHE A 297 -0.37 12.67 1.71
C PHE A 297 -1.40 11.66 2.24
N TYR A 298 -0.99 10.56 2.87
CA TYR A 298 -1.92 9.61 3.50
C TYR A 298 -2.75 10.25 4.61
N TYR A 299 -2.19 11.21 5.36
CA TYR A 299 -2.97 11.95 6.34
C TYR A 299 -4.05 12.82 5.66
N TYR A 300 -3.72 13.48 4.55
CA TYR A 300 -4.69 14.21 3.73
C TYR A 300 -5.80 13.29 3.22
N GLU A 301 -5.45 12.14 2.65
CA GLU A 301 -6.41 11.13 2.15
C GLU A 301 -7.41 10.66 3.23
N ALA A 302 -6.99 10.64 4.48
CA ALA A 302 -7.86 10.27 5.60
C ALA A 302 -8.72 11.42 6.14
N ASN A 303 -8.35 12.70 5.88
CA ASN A 303 -8.99 13.87 6.51
C ASN A 303 -9.63 14.84 5.51
N HIS A 304 -9.17 14.91 4.27
CA HIS A 304 -9.70 15.71 3.16
C HIS A 304 -10.00 17.19 3.50
N THR A 305 -9.09 17.89 4.22
CA THR A 305 -9.24 19.32 4.48
C THR A 305 -8.32 20.15 3.57
N ALA A 306 -8.65 21.43 3.36
CA ALA A 306 -7.80 22.35 2.59
C ALA A 306 -6.40 22.51 3.22
N GLU A 307 -6.32 22.53 4.55
CA GLU A 307 -5.06 22.63 5.29
C GLU A 307 -4.18 21.41 5.07
N THR A 308 -4.74 20.21 5.20
CA THR A 308 -3.99 18.96 4.99
C THR A 308 -3.58 18.77 3.53
N ALA A 309 -4.38 19.24 2.58
CA ALA A 309 -4.03 19.24 1.15
C ALA A 309 -2.84 20.15 0.86
N LEU A 310 -2.84 21.36 1.43
CA LEU A 310 -1.74 22.32 1.28
C LEU A 310 -0.44 21.78 1.89
N ASP A 311 -0.52 21.25 3.11
CA ASP A 311 0.61 20.65 3.80
C ASP A 311 1.23 19.47 3.05
N ALA A 312 0.39 18.61 2.47
CA ALA A 312 0.83 17.49 1.66
C ALA A 312 1.48 17.98 0.35
N SER A 313 0.87 18.96 -0.34
CA SER A 313 1.41 19.53 -1.58
C SER A 313 2.80 20.13 -1.36
N MET A 314 2.95 21.01 -0.37
CA MET A 314 4.23 21.64 -0.05
C MET A 314 5.32 20.61 0.32
N ALA A 315 4.96 19.59 1.09
CA ALA A 315 5.89 18.54 1.48
C ALA A 315 6.31 17.67 0.27
N LEU A 316 5.38 17.35 -0.63
CA LEU A 316 5.68 16.58 -1.84
C LEU A 316 6.53 17.38 -2.84
N GLU A 317 6.26 18.68 -3.01
CA GLU A 317 7.07 19.57 -3.85
C GLU A 317 8.51 19.67 -3.34
N ASP A 318 8.69 19.85 -2.03
CA ASP A 318 10.02 19.86 -1.39
C ASP A 318 10.72 18.50 -1.55
N ALA A 319 10.00 17.39 -1.34
CA ALA A 319 10.55 16.04 -1.53
C ALA A 319 11.00 15.79 -2.97
N ILE A 320 10.20 16.18 -3.96
CA ILE A 320 10.53 16.05 -5.39
C ILE A 320 11.72 16.94 -5.77
N SER A 321 11.86 18.11 -5.15
CA SER A 321 13.01 19.00 -5.38
C SER A 321 14.32 18.38 -4.86
N LYS A 322 14.27 17.64 -3.76
CA LYS A 322 15.41 16.94 -3.12
C LYS A 322 15.71 15.60 -3.77
N ASP A 323 14.68 14.88 -4.20
CA ASP A 323 14.76 13.60 -4.90
C ASP A 323 13.86 13.60 -6.16
N PRO A 324 14.33 14.17 -7.28
CA PRO A 324 13.59 14.21 -8.54
C PRO A 324 13.29 12.84 -9.16
N GLY A 325 13.91 11.76 -8.64
CA GLY A 325 13.71 10.38 -9.05
C GLY A 325 12.55 9.67 -8.33
N SER A 326 11.93 10.30 -7.33
CA SER A 326 10.81 9.70 -6.60
C SER A 326 9.53 9.67 -7.44
N GLY A 327 9.25 8.52 -8.07
CA GLY A 327 8.02 8.28 -8.82
C GLY A 327 6.77 8.37 -7.94
N ILE A 328 6.84 7.82 -6.73
CA ILE A 328 5.71 7.81 -5.78
C ILE A 328 5.34 9.23 -5.33
N ALA A 329 6.30 10.05 -4.89
CA ALA A 329 6.02 11.43 -4.48
C ALA A 329 5.45 12.26 -5.65
N THR A 330 6.01 12.07 -6.87
CA THR A 330 5.54 12.73 -8.08
C THR A 330 4.09 12.31 -8.42
N ALA A 331 3.74 11.02 -8.30
CA ALA A 331 2.39 10.54 -8.51
C ALA A 331 1.41 11.10 -7.48
N MET A 332 1.78 11.10 -6.20
CA MET A 332 0.93 11.64 -5.13
C MET A 332 0.62 13.12 -5.32
N LEU A 333 1.60 13.91 -5.77
CA LEU A 333 1.36 15.31 -6.12
C LEU A 333 0.42 15.44 -7.33
N ALA A 334 0.53 14.56 -8.32
CA ALA A 334 -0.42 14.50 -9.43
C ALA A 334 -1.85 14.18 -8.97
N SER A 335 -2.02 13.27 -8.00
CA SER A 335 -3.32 12.93 -7.41
C SER A 335 -3.97 14.12 -6.70
N LEU A 336 -3.18 14.91 -5.95
CA LEU A 336 -3.68 16.14 -5.32
C LEU A 336 -4.20 17.12 -6.38
N HIS A 337 -3.46 17.33 -7.46
CA HIS A 337 -3.89 18.21 -8.56
C HIS A 337 -5.11 17.66 -9.30
N ALA A 338 -5.24 16.34 -9.48
CA ALA A 338 -6.44 15.71 -10.04
C ALA A 338 -7.67 16.00 -9.17
N THR A 339 -7.54 15.86 -7.86
CA THR A 339 -8.62 16.15 -6.92
C THR A 339 -9.00 17.63 -6.92
N GLN A 340 -8.02 18.54 -6.93
CA GLN A 340 -8.26 19.98 -7.04
C GLN A 340 -9.03 20.34 -8.30
N TYR A 341 -8.67 19.74 -9.43
CA TYR A 341 -9.39 19.92 -10.69
C TYR A 341 -10.80 19.37 -10.62
N ASN A 342 -10.98 18.11 -10.22
CA ASN A 342 -12.29 17.45 -10.21
C ASN A 342 -13.30 18.12 -9.25
N LEU A 343 -12.83 18.70 -8.16
CA LEU A 343 -13.64 19.46 -7.20
C LEU A 343 -13.81 20.93 -7.59
N ASP A 344 -13.32 21.36 -8.74
CA ASP A 344 -13.35 22.73 -9.22
C ASP A 344 -12.86 23.73 -8.16
N MET A 345 -11.70 23.42 -7.56
CA MET A 345 -11.03 24.30 -6.60
C MET A 345 -10.37 25.49 -7.31
N PRO A 346 -10.00 26.56 -6.60
CA PRO A 346 -9.26 27.67 -7.19
C PRO A 346 -8.07 27.19 -8.02
N ASN A 347 -7.86 27.75 -9.21
CA ASN A 347 -6.83 27.35 -10.19
C ASN A 347 -6.97 25.93 -10.76
N ALA A 348 -8.21 25.43 -10.88
CA ALA A 348 -8.49 24.08 -11.38
C ALA A 348 -7.79 23.78 -12.73
N GLU A 349 -7.81 24.71 -13.68
CA GLU A 349 -7.18 24.52 -15.00
C GLU A 349 -5.65 24.43 -14.92
N GLU A 350 -5.00 25.15 -14.02
CA GLU A 350 -3.57 25.00 -13.75
C GLU A 350 -3.28 23.64 -13.11
N SER A 351 -4.12 23.22 -12.17
CA SER A 351 -4.04 21.90 -11.54
C SER A 351 -4.18 20.77 -12.56
N TYR A 352 -5.09 20.91 -13.55
CA TYR A 352 -5.19 19.94 -14.64
C TYR A 352 -3.88 19.77 -15.41
N LYS A 353 -3.26 20.90 -15.80
CA LYS A 353 -1.97 20.85 -16.52
C LYS A 353 -0.84 20.22 -15.68
N LYS A 354 -0.77 20.57 -14.39
CA LYS A 354 0.22 19.99 -13.47
C LYS A 354 -0.01 18.50 -13.27
N MET A 355 -1.26 18.07 -13.07
CA MET A 355 -1.62 16.65 -12.97
C MET A 355 -1.12 15.86 -14.19
N ASP A 356 -1.41 16.35 -15.40
CA ASP A 356 -1.06 15.64 -16.63
C ASP A 356 0.46 15.43 -16.75
N ILE A 357 1.25 16.49 -16.55
CA ILE A 357 2.71 16.45 -16.62
C ILE A 357 3.29 15.54 -15.52
N LEU A 358 2.80 15.68 -14.29
CA LEU A 358 3.33 14.93 -13.16
C LEU A 358 3.00 13.44 -13.23
N ALA A 359 1.79 13.08 -13.66
CA ALA A 359 1.38 11.68 -13.79
C ALA A 359 2.18 10.96 -14.88
N GLU A 360 2.40 11.60 -16.04
CA GLU A 360 3.26 11.05 -17.10
C GLU A 360 4.72 10.90 -16.64
N LYS A 361 5.24 11.87 -15.88
CA LYS A 361 6.58 11.80 -15.29
C LYS A 361 6.69 10.66 -14.30
N ALA A 362 5.72 10.52 -13.39
CA ALA A 362 5.71 9.48 -12.38
C ALA A 362 5.70 8.07 -12.97
N LEU A 363 4.87 7.84 -13.99
CA LEU A 363 4.80 6.55 -14.69
C LEU A 363 6.13 6.19 -15.38
N LYS A 364 6.85 7.18 -15.92
CA LYS A 364 8.19 6.97 -16.52
C LYS A 364 9.24 6.64 -15.44
N LEU A 365 9.15 7.25 -14.26
CA LEU A 365 10.09 7.04 -13.16
C LEU A 365 9.91 5.67 -12.50
N ASP A 366 8.67 5.25 -12.27
CA ASP A 366 8.37 3.97 -11.61
C ASP A 366 7.17 3.25 -12.27
N PRO A 367 7.36 2.64 -13.45
CA PRO A 367 6.29 2.00 -14.21
C PRO A 367 5.75 0.71 -13.56
N ASN A 368 6.42 0.17 -12.56
CA ASN A 368 6.06 -1.08 -11.90
C ASN A 368 5.45 -0.88 -10.50
N SER A 369 5.37 0.36 -10.03
CA SER A 369 4.69 0.69 -8.78
C SER A 369 3.18 0.69 -8.98
N LEU A 370 2.46 -0.06 -8.13
CA LEU A 370 1.00 -0.09 -8.18
C LEU A 370 0.41 1.28 -7.88
N ILE A 371 0.90 1.98 -6.85
CA ILE A 371 0.37 3.31 -6.49
C ILE A 371 0.54 4.31 -7.63
N VAL A 372 1.69 4.28 -8.32
CA VAL A 372 1.92 5.15 -9.49
C VAL A 372 0.93 4.83 -10.60
N ARG A 373 0.67 3.56 -10.89
CA ARG A 373 -0.31 3.15 -11.91
C ARG A 373 -1.74 3.48 -11.53
N VAL A 374 -2.14 3.27 -10.28
CA VAL A 374 -3.48 3.63 -9.80
C VAL A 374 -3.72 5.14 -9.95
N ILE A 375 -2.73 5.96 -9.59
CA ILE A 375 -2.83 7.42 -9.77
C ILE A 375 -2.83 7.80 -11.26
N TYR A 376 -2.06 7.10 -12.10
CA TYR A 376 -2.10 7.31 -13.54
C TYR A 376 -3.47 6.91 -14.15
N THR A 377 -4.08 5.84 -13.65
CA THR A 377 -5.45 5.44 -14.00
C THR A 377 -6.45 6.55 -13.62
N TYR A 378 -6.29 7.16 -12.42
CA TYR A 378 -7.10 8.30 -12.00
C TYR A 378 -6.90 9.53 -12.91
N LYS A 379 -5.67 9.79 -13.37
CA LYS A 379 -5.40 10.83 -14.38
C LYS A 379 -6.15 10.54 -15.69
N CYS A 380 -6.10 9.32 -16.21
CA CYS A 380 -6.82 8.95 -17.43
C CYS A 380 -8.34 9.12 -17.26
N PHE A 381 -8.88 8.74 -16.09
CA PHE A 381 -10.28 9.01 -15.71
C PHE A 381 -10.60 10.50 -15.74
N THR A 382 -9.75 11.33 -15.11
CA THR A 382 -9.93 12.79 -15.04
C THR A 382 -9.88 13.45 -16.42
N CYS A 383 -8.98 12.98 -17.30
CA CYS A 383 -8.88 13.45 -18.69
C CYS A 383 -10.00 12.92 -19.61
N ASN A 384 -10.90 12.07 -19.10
CA ASN A 384 -11.93 11.38 -19.88
C ASN A 384 -11.37 10.54 -21.04
N ASP A 385 -10.15 10.00 -20.89
CA ASP A 385 -9.48 9.12 -21.85
C ASP A 385 -9.86 7.66 -21.56
N GLY A 386 -11.01 7.24 -22.06
CA GLY A 386 -11.59 5.92 -21.76
C GLY A 386 -10.71 4.75 -22.19
N GLU A 387 -10.11 4.82 -23.38
CA GLU A 387 -9.27 3.74 -23.89
C GLU A 387 -8.07 3.48 -22.96
N ARG A 388 -7.35 4.56 -22.62
CA ARG A 388 -6.23 4.44 -21.67
C ARG A 388 -6.68 4.08 -20.27
N PHE A 389 -7.79 4.65 -19.81
CA PHE A 389 -8.33 4.36 -18.50
C PHE A 389 -8.55 2.86 -18.30
N PHE A 390 -9.32 2.20 -19.18
CA PHE A 390 -9.59 0.76 -19.08
C PHE A 390 -8.33 -0.08 -19.22
N THR A 391 -7.44 0.30 -20.14
CA THR A 391 -6.14 -0.38 -20.32
C THR A 391 -5.29 -0.35 -19.05
N GLU A 392 -5.19 0.80 -18.39
CA GLU A 392 -4.39 0.92 -17.16
C GLU A 392 -5.11 0.32 -15.94
N ALA A 393 -6.43 0.38 -15.86
CA ALA A 393 -7.22 -0.32 -14.85
C ALA A 393 -6.97 -1.83 -14.91
N ASP A 394 -7.01 -2.44 -16.11
CA ASP A 394 -6.73 -3.86 -16.30
C ASP A 394 -5.29 -4.22 -15.90
N LYS A 395 -4.31 -3.36 -16.20
CA LYS A 395 -2.93 -3.54 -15.73
C LYS A 395 -2.84 -3.50 -14.21
N CYS A 396 -3.51 -2.54 -13.55
CA CYS A 396 -3.55 -2.47 -12.09
C CYS A 396 -4.15 -3.76 -11.49
N LEU A 397 -5.28 -4.22 -12.03
CA LEU A 397 -5.97 -5.43 -11.56
C LEU A 397 -5.17 -6.72 -11.79
N SER A 398 -4.32 -6.75 -12.83
CA SER A 398 -3.40 -7.87 -13.09
C SER A 398 -2.18 -7.90 -12.17
N MET A 399 -1.85 -6.76 -11.53
CA MET A 399 -0.77 -6.68 -10.56
C MET A 399 -1.19 -7.37 -9.26
N ARG A 400 -0.56 -8.51 -8.95
CA ARG A 400 -0.84 -9.25 -7.71
C ARG A 400 -0.29 -8.48 -6.51
N THR A 401 -1.13 -7.68 -5.90
CA THR A 401 -0.81 -6.97 -4.66
C THR A 401 -1.92 -7.21 -3.63
N ASN A 402 -1.56 -7.12 -2.37
CA ASN A 402 -2.53 -7.19 -1.27
C ASN A 402 -2.93 -5.81 -0.78
N SER A 403 -3.00 -4.80 -1.66
CA SER A 403 -3.56 -3.50 -1.30
C SER A 403 -5.05 -3.45 -1.69
N PRO A 404 -5.97 -3.85 -0.80
CA PRO A 404 -7.41 -3.75 -1.06
C PRO A 404 -7.84 -2.32 -1.39
N MET A 405 -7.19 -1.33 -0.75
CA MET A 405 -7.51 0.08 -0.94
C MET A 405 -7.20 0.54 -2.36
N ARG A 406 -6.01 0.24 -2.88
CA ARG A 406 -5.65 0.61 -4.26
C ARG A 406 -6.54 -0.09 -5.28
N MET A 407 -6.89 -1.36 -5.03
CA MET A 407 -7.88 -2.07 -5.85
C MET A 407 -9.27 -1.44 -5.75
N GLY A 408 -9.69 -1.04 -4.53
CA GLY A 408 -10.94 -0.32 -4.30
C GLY A 408 -10.99 1.00 -5.07
N SER A 409 -9.88 1.76 -5.13
CA SER A 409 -9.80 2.98 -5.94
C SER A 409 -9.99 2.72 -7.43
N VAL A 410 -9.42 1.62 -7.95
CA VAL A 410 -9.67 1.21 -9.35
C VAL A 410 -11.13 0.83 -9.54
N GLY A 411 -11.71 0.03 -8.63
CA GLY A 411 -13.13 -0.36 -8.66
C GLY A 411 -14.08 0.84 -8.60
N PHE A 412 -13.75 1.82 -7.75
CA PHE A 412 -14.48 3.07 -7.65
C PHE A 412 -14.54 3.82 -9.00
N HIS A 413 -13.39 4.02 -9.64
CA HIS A 413 -13.35 4.73 -10.92
C HIS A 413 -13.94 3.90 -12.07
N LEU A 414 -13.83 2.57 -12.06
CA LEU A 414 -14.52 1.70 -13.02
C LEU A 414 -16.02 1.89 -12.94
N SER A 415 -16.61 1.90 -11.72
CA SER A 415 -18.03 2.16 -11.53
C SER A 415 -18.44 3.51 -12.11
N LEU A 416 -17.72 4.58 -11.76
CA LEU A 416 -18.04 5.93 -12.21
C LEU A 416 -17.81 6.16 -13.72
N TYR A 417 -17.02 5.29 -14.35
CA TYR A 417 -16.84 5.30 -15.82
C TYR A 417 -17.91 4.50 -16.57
N GLY A 418 -18.77 3.75 -15.84
CA GLY A 418 -19.87 2.96 -16.39
C GLY A 418 -19.66 1.43 -16.30
N ASP A 419 -18.48 0.94 -15.93
CA ASP A 419 -18.26 -0.50 -15.71
C ASP A 419 -18.70 -0.89 -14.28
N TRP A 420 -20.00 -0.79 -14.04
CA TRP A 420 -20.61 -0.99 -12.73
C TRP A 420 -20.42 -2.41 -12.18
N GLU A 421 -20.51 -3.40 -13.04
CA GLU A 421 -20.44 -4.81 -12.63
C GLU A 421 -19.06 -5.13 -12.03
N ARG A 422 -18.01 -4.79 -12.76
CA ARG A 422 -16.63 -5.01 -12.30
C ARG A 422 -16.30 -4.10 -11.12
N GLY A 423 -16.65 -2.83 -11.21
CA GLY A 423 -16.34 -1.86 -10.18
C GLY A 423 -16.99 -2.20 -8.83
N ILE A 424 -18.29 -2.49 -8.81
CA ILE A 424 -19.01 -2.87 -7.58
C ILE A 424 -18.51 -4.20 -7.04
N SER A 425 -18.26 -5.20 -7.88
CA SER A 425 -17.68 -6.48 -7.43
C SER A 425 -16.33 -6.31 -6.71
N ILE A 426 -15.52 -5.35 -7.14
CA ILE A 426 -14.25 -5.03 -6.45
C ILE A 426 -14.52 -4.32 -5.13
N LEU A 427 -15.42 -3.33 -5.10
CA LEU A 427 -15.76 -2.59 -3.90
C LEU A 427 -16.38 -3.47 -2.83
N ASP A 428 -17.30 -4.36 -3.18
CA ASP A 428 -17.91 -5.31 -2.25
C ASP A 428 -16.86 -6.17 -1.55
N ARG A 429 -15.86 -6.67 -2.29
CA ARG A 429 -14.76 -7.44 -1.72
C ARG A 429 -13.85 -6.63 -0.79
N VAL A 430 -13.76 -5.31 -1.01
CA VAL A 430 -12.98 -4.40 -0.14
C VAL A 430 -13.77 -4.07 1.13
N LEU A 431 -15.06 -3.82 0.99
CA LEU A 431 -15.93 -3.42 2.09
C LEU A 431 -16.32 -4.59 3.02
N ASP A 432 -16.35 -5.81 2.49
CA ASP A 432 -16.59 -7.03 3.28
C ASP A 432 -15.43 -7.34 4.25
N LYS A 433 -14.25 -6.82 3.97
CA LYS A 433 -13.11 -6.91 4.89
C LYS A 433 -13.30 -5.90 6.01
N ARG A 434 -13.10 -6.31 7.27
CA ARG A 434 -13.12 -5.42 8.45
C ARG A 434 -11.90 -4.47 8.46
N VAL A 435 -11.68 -3.77 7.35
CA VAL A 435 -10.55 -2.87 7.12
C VAL A 435 -11.06 -1.45 7.02
N ARG A 436 -10.29 -0.48 7.48
CA ARG A 436 -10.59 0.93 7.20
C ARG A 436 -10.41 1.21 5.72
N TYR A 437 -11.40 1.84 5.12
CA TYR A 437 -11.42 2.19 3.71
C TYR A 437 -11.91 3.64 3.53
N PRO A 438 -11.62 4.28 2.37
CA PRO A 438 -12.15 5.61 2.07
C PRO A 438 -13.67 5.64 2.03
N LEU A 439 -14.27 6.58 2.76
CA LEU A 439 -15.74 6.70 2.82
C LEU A 439 -16.37 7.01 1.46
N PHE A 440 -15.62 7.58 0.52
CA PHE A 440 -16.12 7.89 -0.81
C PHE A 440 -16.47 6.64 -1.64
N TYR A 441 -16.00 5.44 -1.27
CA TYR A 441 -16.44 4.20 -1.95
C TYR A 441 -17.95 3.98 -1.84
N HIS A 442 -18.56 4.41 -0.75
CA HIS A 442 -20.02 4.36 -0.58
C HIS A 442 -20.78 5.19 -1.62
N SER A 443 -20.16 6.23 -2.19
CA SER A 443 -20.80 7.01 -3.25
C SER A 443 -20.98 6.22 -4.56
N ALA A 444 -20.03 5.36 -4.92
CA ALA A 444 -20.20 4.48 -6.09
C ALA A 444 -21.29 3.42 -5.87
N ILE A 445 -21.34 2.82 -4.66
CA ILE A 445 -22.39 1.85 -4.32
C ILE A 445 -23.77 2.53 -4.31
N MET A 446 -23.85 3.70 -3.69
CA MET A 446 -25.03 4.55 -3.71
C MET A 446 -25.49 4.83 -5.15
N LEU A 447 -24.59 5.29 -6.03
CA LEU A 447 -24.90 5.59 -7.42
C LEU A 447 -25.34 4.34 -8.20
N ASN A 448 -24.79 3.17 -7.88
CA ASN A 448 -25.25 1.91 -8.46
C ASN A 448 -26.71 1.58 -8.07
N TYR A 449 -27.11 1.80 -6.83
CA TYR A 449 -28.53 1.69 -6.42
C TYR A 449 -29.38 2.80 -7.05
N TYR A 450 -28.85 4.03 -7.09
CA TYR A 450 -29.55 5.19 -7.65
C TYR A 450 -29.91 5.00 -9.12
N ARG A 451 -28.99 4.56 -9.97
CA ARG A 451 -29.24 4.29 -11.39
C ARG A 451 -30.25 3.14 -11.61
N LYS A 452 -30.35 2.21 -10.64
CA LYS A 452 -31.34 1.13 -10.64
C LYS A 452 -32.69 1.56 -10.04
N GLN A 453 -32.80 2.83 -9.63
CA GLN A 453 -33.97 3.41 -8.96
C GLN A 453 -34.32 2.75 -7.61
N GLU A 454 -33.35 2.08 -6.98
CA GLU A 454 -33.46 1.51 -5.65
C GLU A 454 -33.11 2.59 -4.60
N TYR A 455 -33.92 3.64 -4.54
CA TYR A 455 -33.58 4.89 -3.84
C TYR A 455 -33.48 4.75 -2.31
N ASP A 456 -34.23 3.85 -1.67
CA ASP A 456 -34.10 3.62 -0.24
C ASP A 456 -32.71 3.04 0.11
N LYS A 457 -32.23 2.05 -0.66
CA LYS A 457 -30.88 1.52 -0.50
C LYS A 457 -29.81 2.56 -0.84
N ALA A 458 -30.05 3.38 -1.88
CA ALA A 458 -29.16 4.48 -2.21
C ALA A 458 -29.03 5.48 -1.05
N LEU A 459 -30.12 5.78 -0.34
CA LEU A 459 -30.10 6.68 0.81
C LEU A 459 -29.30 6.08 2.00
N GLU A 460 -29.44 4.79 2.24
CA GLU A 460 -28.65 4.09 3.27
C GLU A 460 -27.16 4.22 2.99
N GLU A 461 -26.73 4.03 1.75
CA GLU A 461 -25.32 4.17 1.35
C GLU A 461 -24.86 5.63 1.37
N ALA A 462 -25.68 6.59 0.90
CA ALA A 462 -25.37 8.01 0.95
C ALA A 462 -25.12 8.52 2.38
N ASN A 463 -25.80 7.96 3.37
CA ASN A 463 -25.61 8.31 4.78
C ASN A 463 -24.30 7.79 5.38
N LYS A 464 -23.67 6.79 4.76
CA LYS A 464 -22.34 6.29 5.15
C LYS A 464 -21.20 7.16 4.60
N TYR A 465 -21.49 7.98 3.57
CA TYR A 465 -20.53 8.89 2.98
C TYR A 465 -20.60 10.25 3.70
N ASP A 466 -19.80 10.42 4.72
CA ASP A 466 -19.72 11.66 5.50
C ASP A 466 -18.29 12.22 5.50
N ILE A 467 -18.03 13.15 4.57
CA ILE A 467 -16.82 13.98 4.51
C ILE A 467 -17.28 15.44 4.54
N PRO A 468 -17.28 16.08 5.72
CA PRO A 468 -17.91 17.40 5.93
C PRO A 468 -17.35 18.52 5.06
N SER A 469 -16.09 18.40 4.60
CA SER A 469 -15.41 19.38 3.73
C SER A 469 -15.79 19.31 2.25
N LEU A 470 -16.55 18.28 1.84
CA LEU A 470 -16.89 18.03 0.45
C LEU A 470 -18.41 18.17 0.21
N PHE A 471 -18.79 18.87 -0.84
CA PHE A 471 -20.20 19.03 -1.22
C PHE A 471 -20.85 17.73 -1.74
N TRP A 472 -20.06 16.70 -2.06
CA TRP A 472 -20.53 15.45 -2.65
C TRP A 472 -21.50 14.68 -1.75
N GLY A 473 -21.19 14.52 -0.46
CA GLY A 473 -22.08 13.83 0.47
C GLY A 473 -23.47 14.47 0.57
N PRO A 474 -23.57 15.77 0.89
CA PRO A 474 -24.83 16.48 0.89
C PRO A 474 -25.56 16.45 -0.47
N MET A 475 -24.81 16.57 -1.59
CA MET A 475 -25.37 16.51 -2.94
C MET A 475 -26.04 15.15 -3.21
N LEU A 476 -25.35 14.06 -2.91
CA LEU A 476 -25.89 12.71 -3.10
C LEU A 476 -27.14 12.46 -2.23
N ARG A 477 -27.11 12.88 -0.97
CA ARG A 477 -28.28 12.78 -0.07
C ARG A 477 -29.46 13.61 -0.58
N ALA A 478 -29.21 14.84 -1.04
CA ALA A 478 -30.26 15.70 -1.61
C ALA A 478 -30.88 15.07 -2.86
N ALA A 479 -30.04 14.55 -3.79
CA ALA A 479 -30.53 13.93 -5.02
C ALA A 479 -31.43 12.72 -4.73
N VAL A 480 -31.04 11.84 -3.79
CA VAL A 480 -31.86 10.66 -3.41
C VAL A 480 -33.15 11.11 -2.73
N SER A 481 -33.07 12.05 -1.78
CA SER A 481 -34.25 12.55 -1.07
C SER A 481 -35.24 13.22 -2.01
N GLY A 482 -34.76 13.91 -3.05
CA GLY A 482 -35.59 14.46 -4.11
C GLY A 482 -36.35 13.38 -4.90
N GLN A 483 -35.68 12.29 -5.28
CA GLN A 483 -36.33 11.16 -5.96
C GLN A 483 -37.35 10.45 -5.07
N LEU A 484 -37.11 10.38 -3.76
CA LEU A 484 -38.02 9.82 -2.76
C LEU A 484 -39.16 10.78 -2.36
N ASN A 485 -39.17 12.02 -2.90
CA ASN A 485 -40.10 13.07 -2.50
C ASN A 485 -40.06 13.42 -0.99
N ARG A 486 -38.89 13.28 -0.37
CA ARG A 486 -38.65 13.59 1.06
C ARG A 486 -38.11 15.02 1.22
N ILE A 487 -38.86 16.01 0.80
CA ILE A 487 -38.43 17.42 0.68
C ILE A 487 -38.00 18.00 2.05
N ASN A 488 -38.62 17.59 3.15
CA ASN A 488 -38.24 18.08 4.48
C ASN A 488 -36.80 17.69 4.88
N ASP A 489 -36.25 16.62 4.31
CA ASP A 489 -34.92 16.12 4.61
C ASP A 489 -33.83 16.76 3.74
N THR A 490 -34.23 17.57 2.74
CA THR A 490 -33.29 18.13 1.74
C THR A 490 -32.69 19.45 2.17
N LYS A 491 -33.40 20.28 2.95
CA LYS A 491 -33.01 21.65 3.26
C LYS A 491 -31.60 21.76 3.85
N ALA A 492 -31.27 20.98 4.87
CA ALA A 492 -29.95 21.01 5.49
C ALA A 492 -28.84 20.60 4.52
N ASN A 493 -29.11 19.64 3.62
CA ASN A 493 -28.16 19.21 2.61
C ASN A 493 -27.97 20.32 1.55
N ILE A 494 -29.02 21.00 1.11
CA ILE A 494 -28.95 22.11 0.17
C ILE A 494 -28.16 23.28 0.78
N ASP A 495 -28.46 23.67 2.01
CA ASP A 495 -27.74 24.73 2.71
C ASP A 495 -26.24 24.41 2.80
N GLN A 496 -25.89 23.15 3.06
CA GLN A 496 -24.50 22.69 3.11
C GLN A 496 -23.84 22.69 1.72
N ILE A 497 -24.53 22.27 0.66
CA ILE A 497 -24.02 22.32 -0.71
C ILE A 497 -23.68 23.78 -1.08
N LEU A 498 -24.62 24.71 -0.89
CA LEU A 498 -24.44 26.11 -1.27
C LEU A 498 -23.41 26.83 -0.39
N HIS A 499 -23.24 26.40 0.88
CA HIS A 499 -22.17 26.89 1.72
C HIS A 499 -20.78 26.45 1.21
N LEU A 500 -20.62 25.16 0.85
CA LEU A 500 -19.35 24.60 0.38
C LEU A 500 -19.04 24.98 -1.08
N LYS A 501 -20.06 25.15 -1.90
CA LYS A 501 -19.94 25.49 -3.34
C LYS A 501 -21.05 26.47 -3.74
N PRO A 502 -20.85 27.79 -3.51
CA PRO A 502 -21.88 28.82 -3.76
C PRO A 502 -22.36 28.92 -5.22
N ASP A 503 -21.53 28.48 -6.16
CA ASP A 503 -21.84 28.46 -7.59
C ASP A 503 -22.38 27.10 -8.08
N PHE A 504 -22.74 26.18 -7.16
CA PHE A 504 -23.16 24.83 -7.48
C PHE A 504 -24.33 24.77 -8.46
N GLU A 505 -25.40 25.55 -8.24
CA GLU A 505 -26.60 25.53 -9.11
C GLU A 505 -26.29 25.86 -10.58
N LYS A 506 -25.32 26.75 -10.81
CA LYS A 506 -24.87 27.13 -12.16
C LYS A 506 -23.94 26.09 -12.78
N LYS A 507 -23.29 25.27 -11.95
CA LYS A 507 -22.25 24.32 -12.37
C LYS A 507 -22.60 22.86 -12.06
N ALA A 508 -23.81 22.57 -11.61
CA ALA A 508 -24.16 21.23 -11.11
C ALA A 508 -23.84 20.14 -12.13
N HIS A 509 -24.33 20.27 -13.35
CA HIS A 509 -24.05 19.30 -14.41
C HIS A 509 -22.56 19.13 -14.66
N TYR A 510 -21.83 20.22 -14.82
CA TYR A 510 -20.38 20.20 -15.02
C TYR A 510 -19.61 19.54 -13.86
N LEU A 511 -19.97 19.84 -12.62
CA LEU A 511 -19.33 19.25 -11.44
C LEU A 511 -19.60 17.75 -11.33
N ILE A 512 -20.83 17.32 -11.60
CA ILE A 512 -21.24 15.92 -11.55
C ILE A 512 -20.55 15.12 -12.66
N SER A 513 -20.51 15.63 -13.89
CA SER A 513 -19.91 14.96 -15.05
C SER A 513 -18.38 14.78 -14.94
N ARG A 514 -17.70 15.52 -14.07
CA ARG A 514 -16.29 15.28 -13.77
C ARG A 514 -16.04 13.93 -13.12
N PHE A 515 -17.00 13.43 -12.34
CA PHE A 515 -16.91 12.15 -11.67
C PHE A 515 -17.77 11.06 -12.32
N VAL A 516 -19.00 11.36 -12.70
CA VAL A 516 -19.90 10.40 -13.34
C VAL A 516 -19.80 10.56 -14.86
N LYS A 517 -19.36 9.50 -15.56
CA LYS A 517 -19.10 9.58 -17.02
C LYS A 517 -20.31 9.18 -17.88
N GLU A 518 -21.35 8.60 -17.29
CA GLU A 518 -22.60 8.26 -17.98
C GLU A 518 -23.56 9.45 -17.92
N GLU A 519 -23.82 10.06 -19.07
CA GLU A 519 -24.66 11.26 -19.18
C GLU A 519 -26.10 11.05 -18.66
N ASP A 520 -26.69 9.89 -18.92
CA ASP A 520 -28.05 9.56 -18.44
C ASP A 520 -28.10 9.56 -16.90
N LEU A 521 -27.04 9.09 -16.24
CA LEU A 521 -26.96 9.10 -14.79
C LEU A 521 -26.73 10.53 -14.26
N VAL A 522 -25.92 11.33 -14.95
CA VAL A 522 -25.74 12.76 -14.61
C VAL A 522 -27.09 13.48 -14.65
N GLN A 523 -27.87 13.29 -15.70
CA GLN A 523 -29.21 13.89 -15.84
C GLN A 523 -30.18 13.40 -14.76
N LEU A 524 -30.14 12.11 -14.43
CA LEU A 524 -30.97 11.54 -13.36
C LEU A 524 -30.63 12.15 -11.98
N ILE A 525 -29.33 12.41 -11.71
CA ILE A 525 -28.88 13.08 -10.48
C ILE A 525 -29.37 14.54 -10.47
N VAL A 526 -29.20 15.25 -11.57
CA VAL A 526 -29.69 16.65 -11.74
C VAL A 526 -31.19 16.72 -11.53
N ASP A 527 -31.97 15.79 -12.09
CA ASP A 527 -33.43 15.71 -11.87
C ASP A 527 -33.76 15.52 -10.39
N GLY A 528 -33.05 14.60 -9.69
CA GLY A 528 -33.24 14.42 -8.26
C GLY A 528 -32.94 15.67 -7.44
N LEU A 529 -31.88 16.42 -7.82
CA LEU A 529 -31.53 17.69 -7.17
C LEU A 529 -32.56 18.79 -7.41
N ARG A 530 -33.13 18.86 -8.62
CA ARG A 530 -34.25 19.79 -8.93
C ARG A 530 -35.49 19.45 -8.10
N LYS A 531 -35.83 18.14 -7.98
CA LYS A 531 -36.93 17.69 -7.11
C LYS A 531 -36.67 17.99 -5.63
N ALA A 532 -35.40 18.01 -5.22
CA ALA A 532 -34.99 18.40 -3.87
C ALA A 532 -35.15 19.90 -3.60
N GLY A 533 -35.28 20.75 -4.64
CA GLY A 533 -35.48 22.18 -4.52
C GLY A 533 -34.30 23.05 -4.96
N LEU A 534 -33.27 22.51 -5.63
CA LEU A 534 -32.19 23.30 -6.22
C LEU A 534 -32.57 23.86 -7.58
N GLU A 535 -32.27 25.15 -7.84
CA GLU A 535 -32.52 25.85 -9.09
C GLU A 535 -31.39 25.64 -10.11
N ILE A 536 -31.27 24.40 -10.60
CA ILE A 536 -30.20 24.03 -11.54
C ILE A 536 -30.62 24.42 -12.96
N SER A 537 -29.81 25.28 -13.59
CA SER A 537 -30.00 25.76 -14.96
C SER A 537 -29.63 24.69 -16.01
#